data_3550fa0235494401eb9ab69959cb1b0d
#
_entry.id   3550fa0235494401eb9ab69959cb1b0d
#
_cell.length_a   1.000
_cell.length_b   1.000
_cell.length_c   1.000
_cell.angle_alpha   90.00
_cell.angle_beta   90.00
_cell.angle_gamma   90.00
#
_symmetry.space_group_name_H-M   'P 1'
#
loop_
_entity.id
_entity.type
_entity.pdbx_description
1 polymer ?
#
loop_
_entity_poly.entity_id
_entity_poly.type
_entity_poly.pdbx_seq_one_letter_code
_entity_poly.pdbx_strand_id
1 'polypeptide(L)'
;MPNNPIFNEHPIDFGDVHFSEQIIKETWSAFRMALKNKEFSYNEISKALDTTFLKVFNQIFEYCHARFEYPLEEVQSNNFLKRGAQLKETDVVCHDRFLPKARFIKEDNRFSPAGVEWLYLAVSTNAGLAEECTIKECRAVAGDRFGICSFAIKEAYKNKKIVDLTVADELTYNDINSKLEQAYCSLRDERFARSLIQGRPAGATLVEQCSVINAILDWTLSTYLKLLSEQIFLPLEDTDDKELLYAPFQCVAQYFLSKGYAGIKYKSTVCTGAKDIVLFDKTMATPVGTIKDFTI
;
A
#
# COMPACT_ATOMS: atom_id res chain seq x y z
N MET A 1 -31.65 6.95 2.36
CA MET A 1 -30.53 6.06 2.71
C MET A 1 -30.36 6.09 4.21
N PRO A 2 -30.07 5.01 4.89
CA PRO A 2 -29.77 5.10 6.32
C PRO A 2 -28.58 6.05 6.48
N ASN A 3 -28.59 6.91 7.49
CA ASN A 3 -27.49 7.78 7.88
C ASN A 3 -26.26 6.92 8.20
N ASN A 4 -25.46 6.61 7.19
CA ASN A 4 -24.20 5.93 7.39
C ASN A 4 -23.15 7.02 7.60
N PRO A 5 -22.52 7.11 8.79
CA PRO A 5 -21.57 8.19 9.11
C PRO A 5 -20.40 8.27 8.15
N ILE A 6 -20.04 7.16 7.46
CA ILE A 6 -18.98 7.12 6.45
C ILE A 6 -19.25 8.11 5.30
N PHE A 7 -20.52 8.35 4.96
CA PHE A 7 -20.89 9.17 3.81
C PHE A 7 -21.39 10.57 4.18
N ASN A 8 -21.58 10.85 5.47
CA ASN A 8 -22.09 12.15 5.93
C ASN A 8 -21.01 13.23 6.03
N GLU A 9 -19.74 12.84 6.11
CA GLU A 9 -18.61 13.78 6.27
C GLU A 9 -17.91 14.11 4.94
N HIS A 10 -18.21 13.37 3.87
CA HIS A 10 -17.75 13.65 2.52
C HIS A 10 -18.94 13.95 1.63
N PRO A 11 -18.86 15.01 0.82
CA PRO A 11 -19.81 15.25 -0.25
C PRO A 11 -19.52 14.27 -1.42
N ILE A 12 -19.45 12.95 -1.11
CA ILE A 12 -19.35 11.94 -2.16
C ILE A 12 -20.71 11.86 -2.81
N ASP A 13 -20.81 12.44 -3.99
CA ASP A 13 -21.97 12.31 -4.84
C ASP A 13 -21.79 11.09 -5.74
N PHE A 14 -22.45 10.00 -5.37
CA PHE A 14 -22.43 8.79 -6.19
C PHE A 14 -23.16 8.93 -7.52
N GLY A 15 -23.82 10.07 -7.78
CA GLY A 15 -24.32 10.47 -9.08
C GLY A 15 -23.24 11.08 -9.97
N ASP A 16 -22.13 11.56 -9.37
CA ASP A 16 -20.94 12.04 -10.07
C ASP A 16 -19.67 11.42 -9.49
N VAL A 17 -19.31 10.24 -10.03
CA VAL A 17 -18.18 9.43 -9.58
C VAL A 17 -16.85 10.14 -9.79
N HIS A 18 -16.74 10.91 -10.89
CA HIS A 18 -15.51 11.63 -11.24
C HIS A 18 -15.27 12.80 -10.29
N PHE A 19 -16.34 13.50 -9.92
CA PHE A 19 -16.26 14.55 -8.89
C PHE A 19 -15.82 13.97 -7.55
N SER A 20 -16.40 12.83 -7.15
CA SER A 20 -16.05 12.15 -5.90
C SER A 20 -14.60 11.62 -5.89
N GLU A 21 -14.10 11.12 -7.02
CA GLU A 21 -12.68 10.77 -7.19
C GLU A 21 -11.76 11.99 -6.96
N GLN A 22 -12.13 13.13 -7.55
CA GLN A 22 -11.37 14.36 -7.38
C GLN A 22 -11.33 14.83 -5.92
N ILE A 23 -12.45 14.75 -5.21
CA ILE A 23 -12.52 15.07 -3.77
C ILE A 23 -11.56 14.18 -2.97
N ILE A 24 -11.48 12.87 -3.24
CA ILE A 24 -10.53 11.98 -2.55
C ILE A 24 -9.08 12.44 -2.81
N LYS A 25 -8.74 12.80 -4.04
CA LYS A 25 -7.40 13.31 -4.40
C LYS A 25 -7.08 14.62 -3.68
N GLU A 26 -8.04 15.49 -3.52
CA GLU A 26 -7.88 16.76 -2.78
C GLU A 26 -7.64 16.52 -1.28
N THR A 27 -8.31 15.52 -0.67
CA THR A 27 -8.06 15.17 0.73
C THR A 27 -6.63 14.67 0.97
N TRP A 28 -6.05 13.92 0.01
CA TRP A 28 -4.64 13.53 0.06
C TRP A 28 -3.72 14.75 -0.01
N SER A 29 -4.01 15.69 -0.90
CA SER A 29 -3.23 16.93 -1.02
C SER A 29 -3.26 17.74 0.27
N ALA A 30 -4.44 17.87 0.90
CA ALA A 30 -4.60 18.53 2.19
C ALA A 30 -3.81 17.81 3.31
N PHE A 31 -3.86 16.48 3.35
CA PHE A 31 -3.09 15.67 4.31
C PHE A 31 -1.57 15.90 4.17
N ARG A 32 -1.05 15.91 2.93
CA ARG A 32 0.36 16.23 2.67
C ARG A 32 0.73 17.65 3.14
N MET A 33 -0.14 18.62 2.90
CA MET A 33 0.09 19.99 3.31
C MET A 33 0.09 20.15 4.82
N ALA A 34 -0.78 19.48 5.55
CA ALA A 34 -0.80 19.49 7.01
C ALA A 34 0.52 18.95 7.60
N LEU A 35 1.06 17.86 7.06
CA LEU A 35 2.39 17.34 7.44
C LEU A 35 3.50 18.32 7.09
N LYS A 36 3.47 18.92 5.88
CA LYS A 36 4.44 19.94 5.45
C LYS A 36 4.43 21.15 6.35
N ASN A 37 3.27 21.60 6.77
CA ASN A 37 3.10 22.74 7.67
C ASN A 37 3.40 22.40 9.14
N LYS A 38 3.78 21.12 9.43
CA LYS A 38 4.07 20.62 10.78
C LYS A 38 2.88 20.78 11.75
N GLU A 39 1.64 20.68 11.26
CA GLU A 39 0.44 20.62 12.08
C GLU A 39 0.45 19.38 12.97
N PHE A 40 1.05 18.30 12.48
CA PHE A 40 1.41 17.10 13.24
C PHE A 40 2.62 16.41 12.59
N SER A 41 3.27 15.51 13.31
CA SER A 41 4.36 14.67 12.80
C SER A 41 3.84 13.29 12.34
N TYR A 42 4.63 12.61 11.51
CA TYR A 42 4.25 11.30 10.92
C TYR A 42 3.85 10.22 11.94
N ASN A 43 4.31 10.31 13.19
CA ASN A 43 4.03 9.36 14.25
C ASN A 43 2.88 9.79 15.19
N GLU A 44 2.31 10.96 15.02
CA GLU A 44 1.15 11.45 15.79
C GLU A 44 -0.17 10.96 15.17
N ILE A 45 -0.38 9.62 15.18
CA ILE A 45 -1.50 8.97 14.48
C ILE A 45 -2.87 9.48 14.94
N SER A 46 -3.04 9.84 16.22
CA SER A 46 -4.29 10.43 16.70
C SER A 46 -4.64 11.72 15.97
N LYS A 47 -3.68 12.62 15.78
CA LYS A 47 -3.89 13.86 15.03
C LYS A 47 -4.06 13.60 13.53
N ALA A 48 -3.31 12.65 12.98
CA ALA A 48 -3.45 12.26 11.59
C ALA A 48 -4.86 11.72 11.27
N LEU A 49 -5.47 10.98 12.20
CA LEU A 49 -6.86 10.47 12.11
C LEU A 49 -7.92 11.58 12.17
N ASP A 50 -7.57 12.78 12.63
CA ASP A 50 -8.47 13.94 12.57
C ASP A 50 -8.49 14.59 11.18
N THR A 51 -7.51 14.25 10.31
CA THR A 51 -7.53 14.68 8.92
C THR A 51 -8.59 13.93 8.12
N THR A 52 -9.21 14.62 7.16
CA THR A 52 -10.26 14.03 6.34
C THR A 52 -9.78 12.79 5.60
N PHE A 53 -8.56 12.82 5.04
CA PHE A 53 -7.99 11.69 4.29
C PHE A 53 -7.89 10.43 5.16
N LEU A 54 -7.18 10.48 6.29
CA LEU A 54 -6.91 9.29 7.09
C LEU A 54 -8.14 8.85 7.89
N LYS A 55 -9.01 9.78 8.29
CA LYS A 55 -10.29 9.49 8.95
C LYS A 55 -11.19 8.63 8.07
N VAL A 56 -11.41 9.04 6.82
CA VAL A 56 -12.26 8.28 5.89
C VAL A 56 -11.60 6.98 5.50
N PHE A 57 -10.30 6.99 5.22
CA PHE A 57 -9.56 5.76 4.96
C PHE A 57 -9.72 4.75 6.12
N ASN A 58 -9.57 5.19 7.38
CA ASN A 58 -9.77 4.34 8.55
C ASN A 58 -11.19 3.76 8.64
N GLN A 59 -12.21 4.57 8.35
CA GLN A 59 -13.59 4.09 8.34
C GLN A 59 -13.80 2.98 7.30
N ILE A 60 -13.29 3.18 6.08
CA ILE A 60 -13.37 2.17 5.01
C ILE A 60 -12.56 0.93 5.37
N PHE A 61 -11.36 1.14 5.93
CA PHE A 61 -10.48 0.07 6.36
C PHE A 61 -11.18 -0.89 7.32
N GLU A 62 -11.89 -0.39 8.32
CA GLU A 62 -12.61 -1.22 9.30
C GLU A 62 -13.66 -2.15 8.65
N TYR A 63 -14.22 -1.77 7.49
CA TYR A 63 -15.21 -2.59 6.77
C TYR A 63 -14.59 -3.51 5.71
N CYS A 64 -13.43 -3.15 5.15
CA CYS A 64 -12.91 -3.76 3.94
C CYS A 64 -11.50 -4.37 4.09
N HIS A 65 -10.86 -4.29 5.27
CA HIS A 65 -9.47 -4.72 5.46
C HIS A 65 -9.17 -6.14 4.96
N ALA A 66 -10.13 -7.06 5.11
CA ALA A 66 -9.98 -8.44 4.63
C ALA A 66 -9.72 -8.56 3.11
N ARG A 67 -9.96 -7.51 2.32
CA ARG A 67 -9.81 -7.50 0.86
C ARG A 67 -8.39 -7.18 0.39
N PHE A 68 -7.56 -6.63 1.27
CA PHE A 68 -6.20 -6.20 0.95
C PHE A 68 -5.20 -6.52 2.05
N GLU A 69 -5.51 -7.53 2.86
CA GLU A 69 -4.61 -8.10 3.85
C GLU A 69 -4.46 -9.61 3.63
N TYR A 70 -3.29 -10.14 3.93
CA TYR A 70 -3.05 -11.57 3.94
C TYR A 70 -1.87 -11.92 4.86
N PRO A 71 -1.75 -13.19 5.28
CA PRO A 71 -0.69 -13.62 6.20
C PRO A 71 0.69 -13.63 5.50
N LEU A 72 1.74 -13.42 6.28
CA LEU A 72 3.12 -13.47 5.79
C LEU A 72 3.50 -14.83 5.17
N GLU A 73 2.88 -15.92 5.61
CA GLU A 73 3.07 -17.22 5.01
C GLU A 73 2.70 -17.24 3.52
N GLU A 74 1.62 -16.57 3.15
CA GLU A 74 1.17 -16.48 1.77
C GLU A 74 2.13 -15.68 0.90
N VAL A 75 2.76 -14.62 1.46
CA VAL A 75 3.83 -13.90 0.77
C VAL A 75 4.97 -14.85 0.42
N GLN A 76 5.43 -15.63 1.38
CA GLN A 76 6.58 -16.52 1.20
C GLN A 76 6.26 -17.71 0.28
N SER A 77 5.07 -18.30 0.40
CA SER A 77 4.70 -19.49 -0.38
C SER A 77 4.64 -19.23 -1.89
N ASN A 78 4.30 -17.99 -2.26
CA ASN A 78 4.09 -17.60 -3.65
C ASN A 78 5.25 -16.77 -4.25
N ASN A 79 6.26 -16.40 -3.45
CA ASN A 79 7.30 -15.48 -3.92
C ASN A 79 8.69 -15.79 -3.39
N PHE A 80 9.69 -15.30 -4.12
CA PHE A 80 11.06 -15.15 -3.66
C PHE A 80 11.19 -13.81 -2.92
N LEU A 81 11.77 -13.85 -1.72
CA LEU A 81 12.07 -12.68 -0.91
C LEU A 81 13.58 -12.42 -0.99
N LYS A 82 13.99 -11.31 -1.54
CA LYS A 82 15.39 -10.98 -1.78
C LYS A 82 15.75 -9.62 -1.20
N ARG A 83 16.98 -9.50 -0.75
CA ARG A 83 17.59 -8.23 -0.36
C ARG A 83 18.99 -8.11 -0.93
N GLY A 84 19.26 -6.96 -1.54
CA GLY A 84 20.57 -6.60 -2.06
C GLY A 84 21.36 -5.68 -1.13
N ALA A 85 22.65 -5.64 -1.31
CA ALA A 85 23.54 -4.67 -0.68
C ALA A 85 24.78 -4.43 -1.57
N GLN A 86 25.14 -3.16 -1.74
CA GLN A 86 26.49 -2.81 -2.25
C GLN A 86 27.54 -3.21 -1.22
N LEU A 87 28.61 -3.85 -1.68
CA LEU A 87 29.70 -4.37 -0.87
C LEU A 87 30.97 -3.59 -1.19
N LYS A 88 31.74 -3.27 -0.16
CA LYS A 88 33.11 -2.79 -0.33
C LYS A 88 34.03 -3.99 -0.54
N GLU A 89 35.20 -3.78 -1.13
CA GLU A 89 36.18 -4.84 -1.29
C GLU A 89 36.57 -5.52 0.04
N THR A 90 36.59 -4.73 1.11
CA THR A 90 36.93 -5.18 2.48
C THR A 90 35.78 -5.80 3.25
N ASP A 91 34.54 -5.78 2.71
CA ASP A 91 33.40 -6.31 3.42
C ASP A 91 33.44 -7.84 3.49
N VAL A 92 33.26 -8.37 4.70
CA VAL A 92 33.03 -9.81 4.90
C VAL A 92 31.58 -10.12 4.53
N VAL A 93 31.42 -11.00 3.56
CA VAL A 93 30.09 -11.40 3.07
C VAL A 93 29.47 -12.39 4.06
N CYS A 94 28.51 -11.94 4.82
CA CYS A 94 27.79 -12.75 5.80
C CYS A 94 26.32 -12.30 5.88
N HIS A 95 25.44 -13.17 6.38
CA HIS A 95 24.01 -12.90 6.49
C HIS A 95 23.69 -11.63 7.30
N ASP A 96 24.46 -11.34 8.34
CA ASP A 96 24.28 -10.16 9.19
C ASP A 96 24.46 -8.83 8.43
N ARG A 97 25.20 -8.84 7.30
CA ARG A 97 25.38 -7.67 6.42
C ARG A 97 24.07 -7.24 5.76
N PHE A 98 23.11 -8.17 5.57
CA PHE A 98 21.83 -7.92 4.91
C PHE A 98 20.70 -7.57 5.89
N LEU A 99 20.96 -7.56 7.20
CA LEU A 99 20.01 -7.06 8.17
C LEU A 99 20.15 -5.54 8.34
N PRO A 100 19.04 -4.79 8.41
CA PRO A 100 19.11 -3.34 8.64
C PRO A 100 19.69 -3.04 10.02
N LYS A 101 20.57 -2.04 10.08
CA LYS A 101 21.19 -1.55 11.32
C LYS A 101 21.08 -0.03 11.35
N ALA A 102 20.53 0.54 12.41
CA ALA A 102 20.26 1.97 12.57
C ALA A 102 21.46 2.85 12.22
N ARG A 103 22.67 2.44 12.63
CA ARG A 103 23.91 3.17 12.36
C ARG A 103 24.24 3.36 10.88
N PHE A 104 23.65 2.55 9.98
CA PHE A 104 23.85 2.62 8.53
C PHE A 104 22.67 3.26 7.79
N ILE A 105 21.52 3.43 8.45
CA ILE A 105 20.32 4.06 7.87
C ILE A 105 20.41 5.57 8.15
N LYS A 106 21.08 6.30 7.26
CA LYS A 106 21.38 7.73 7.42
C LYS A 106 20.33 8.65 6.84
N GLU A 107 19.53 8.13 5.92
CA GLU A 107 18.50 8.89 5.21
C GLU A 107 17.14 8.25 5.43
N ASP A 108 16.12 9.04 5.22
CA ASP A 108 14.74 8.58 5.21
C ASP A 108 14.50 7.62 4.06
N ASN A 109 13.77 6.56 4.37
CA ASN A 109 13.15 5.69 3.37
C ASN A 109 11.68 6.09 3.23
N ARG A 110 11.05 5.65 2.15
CA ARG A 110 9.66 6.01 1.83
C ARG A 110 8.69 5.78 2.99
N PHE A 111 8.81 4.66 3.69
CA PHE A 111 7.90 4.29 4.79
C PHE A 111 8.52 4.45 6.19
N SER A 112 9.83 4.66 6.29
CA SER A 112 10.51 4.77 7.58
C SER A 112 11.52 5.91 7.60
N PRO A 113 11.60 6.70 8.68
CA PRO A 113 12.63 7.70 8.83
C PRO A 113 14.01 7.07 9.03
N ALA A 114 15.05 7.91 8.96
CA ALA A 114 16.42 7.54 9.26
C ALA A 114 16.54 6.86 10.64
N GLY A 115 17.39 5.85 10.72
CA GLY A 115 17.64 5.10 11.96
C GLY A 115 16.62 4.00 12.29
N VAL A 116 15.48 3.93 11.60
CA VAL A 116 14.46 2.89 11.83
C VAL A 116 14.82 1.59 11.09
N GLU A 117 14.95 0.50 11.83
CA GLU A 117 15.46 -0.79 11.34
C GLU A 117 14.36 -1.69 10.72
N TRP A 118 13.52 -1.12 9.86
CA TRP A 118 12.55 -1.91 9.11
C TRP A 118 13.22 -2.66 7.97
N LEU A 119 12.73 -3.86 7.69
CA LEU A 119 13.32 -4.75 6.69
C LEU A 119 12.59 -4.62 5.35
N TYR A 120 13.28 -4.07 4.36
CA TYR A 120 12.82 -3.95 2.98
C TYR A 120 13.30 -5.13 2.16
N LEU A 121 12.39 -5.80 1.45
CA LEU A 121 12.66 -6.97 0.61
C LEU A 121 11.99 -6.82 -0.74
N ALA A 122 12.71 -7.10 -1.80
CA ALA A 122 12.12 -7.29 -3.13
C ALA A 122 11.35 -8.62 -3.18
N VAL A 123 10.18 -8.58 -3.80
CA VAL A 123 9.23 -9.70 -3.83
C VAL A 123 8.79 -9.98 -5.27
N SER A 124 8.94 -11.21 -5.73
CA SER A 124 8.46 -11.65 -7.04
C SER A 124 8.28 -13.15 -7.08
N THR A 125 7.35 -13.62 -7.92
CA THR A 125 7.23 -15.04 -8.30
C THR A 125 8.39 -15.51 -9.16
N ASN A 126 9.16 -14.57 -9.75
CA ASN A 126 10.36 -14.83 -10.54
C ASN A 126 11.60 -14.42 -9.75
N ALA A 127 12.49 -15.38 -9.46
CA ALA A 127 13.70 -15.15 -8.68
C ALA A 127 14.63 -14.11 -9.35
N GLY A 128 14.78 -14.16 -10.68
CA GLY A 128 15.63 -13.23 -11.44
C GLY A 128 15.09 -11.80 -11.37
N LEU A 129 13.77 -11.61 -11.46
CA LEU A 129 13.14 -10.30 -11.33
C LEU A 129 13.28 -9.74 -9.91
N ALA A 130 13.17 -10.58 -8.86
CA ALA A 130 13.41 -10.16 -7.49
C ALA A 130 14.88 -9.72 -7.29
N GLU A 131 15.84 -10.41 -7.91
CA GLU A 131 17.27 -10.04 -7.88
C GLU A 131 17.53 -8.73 -8.62
N GLU A 132 16.99 -8.57 -9.82
CA GLU A 132 17.08 -7.33 -10.60
C GLU A 132 16.50 -6.14 -9.81
N CYS A 133 15.36 -6.36 -9.14
CA CYS A 133 14.74 -5.34 -8.30
C CYS A 133 15.70 -4.89 -7.20
N THR A 134 16.39 -5.81 -6.50
CA THR A 134 17.34 -5.42 -5.44
C THR A 134 18.50 -4.57 -5.96
N ILE A 135 19.00 -4.86 -7.18
CA ILE A 135 20.08 -4.10 -7.81
C ILE A 135 19.62 -2.66 -8.09
N LYS A 136 18.43 -2.53 -8.68
CA LYS A 136 17.86 -1.22 -9.02
C LYS A 136 17.49 -0.41 -7.76
N GLU A 137 16.92 -1.02 -6.74
CA GLU A 137 16.60 -0.34 -5.46
C GLU A 137 17.86 0.17 -4.75
N CYS A 138 18.97 -0.57 -4.85
CA CYS A 138 20.26 -0.12 -4.33
C CYS A 138 20.99 0.87 -5.25
N ARG A 139 20.44 1.20 -6.43
CA ARG A 139 21.06 2.08 -7.45
C ARG A 139 22.49 1.64 -7.79
N ALA A 140 22.73 0.33 -7.80
CA ALA A 140 24.03 -0.22 -8.09
C ALA A 140 24.34 -0.10 -9.58
N VAL A 141 25.60 0.23 -9.90
CA VAL A 141 26.07 0.49 -11.26
C VAL A 141 27.15 -0.50 -11.69
N ALA A 142 27.45 -0.55 -12.98
CA ALA A 142 28.50 -1.41 -13.52
C ALA A 142 29.83 -1.16 -12.81
N GLY A 143 30.48 -2.25 -12.36
CA GLY A 143 31.72 -2.22 -11.58
C GLY A 143 31.51 -2.30 -10.07
N ASP A 144 30.29 -2.12 -9.56
CA ASP A 144 30.00 -2.30 -8.14
C ASP A 144 30.06 -3.77 -7.74
N ARG A 145 30.73 -4.07 -6.63
CA ARG A 145 30.59 -5.38 -5.95
C ARG A 145 29.26 -5.42 -5.23
N PHE A 146 28.44 -6.42 -5.51
CA PHE A 146 27.07 -6.50 -5.04
C PHE A 146 26.77 -7.87 -4.43
N GLY A 147 26.04 -7.87 -3.31
CA GLY A 147 25.58 -9.07 -2.67
C GLY A 147 24.07 -9.19 -2.70
N ILE A 148 23.55 -10.40 -2.93
CA ILE A 148 22.13 -10.72 -2.84
C ILE A 148 21.91 -11.86 -1.88
N CYS A 149 20.99 -11.66 -0.93
CA CYS A 149 20.60 -12.63 0.08
C CYS A 149 19.11 -12.97 -0.04
N SER A 150 18.77 -14.25 0.10
CA SER A 150 17.38 -14.69 0.22
C SER A 150 16.92 -14.60 1.65
N PHE A 151 15.62 -14.40 1.86
CA PHE A 151 14.99 -14.34 3.17
C PHE A 151 13.83 -15.32 3.28
N ALA A 152 13.59 -15.80 4.49
CA ALA A 152 12.42 -16.60 4.84
C ALA A 152 11.72 -15.99 6.06
N ILE A 153 10.40 -16.01 6.04
CA ILE A 153 9.57 -15.60 7.19
C ILE A 153 9.73 -16.67 8.28
N LYS A 154 10.00 -16.24 9.49
CA LYS A 154 10.11 -17.16 10.63
C LYS A 154 8.75 -17.71 11.02
N GLU A 155 8.71 -18.96 11.45
CA GLU A 155 7.50 -19.71 11.80
C GLU A 155 6.58 -18.94 12.76
N ALA A 156 7.16 -18.30 13.78
CA ALA A 156 6.43 -17.54 14.79
C ALA A 156 5.63 -16.34 14.23
N TYR A 157 5.94 -15.89 13.01
CA TYR A 157 5.33 -14.71 12.39
C TYR A 157 4.48 -15.01 11.15
N LYS A 158 4.39 -16.26 10.72
CA LYS A 158 3.68 -16.66 9.50
C LYS A 158 2.23 -16.18 9.46
N ASN A 159 1.54 -16.23 10.59
CA ASN A 159 0.14 -15.80 10.72
C ASN A 159 -0.03 -14.28 10.88
N LYS A 160 1.07 -13.51 11.02
CA LYS A 160 0.99 -12.05 11.05
C LYS A 160 0.55 -11.53 9.70
N LYS A 161 -0.33 -10.55 9.69
CA LYS A 161 -0.91 -9.98 8.47
C LYS A 161 -0.11 -8.78 7.98
N ILE A 162 -0.05 -8.64 6.67
CA ILE A 162 0.45 -7.44 5.99
C ILE A 162 -0.67 -6.82 5.17
N VAL A 163 -0.49 -5.54 4.83
CA VAL A 163 -1.37 -4.79 3.94
C VAL A 163 -0.79 -4.81 2.53
N ASP A 164 -1.61 -5.13 1.54
CA ASP A 164 -1.26 -5.07 0.12
C ASP A 164 -1.82 -3.80 -0.53
N LEU A 165 -0.96 -2.82 -0.76
CA LEU A 165 -1.33 -1.59 -1.47
C LEU A 165 -1.40 -1.77 -3.00
N THR A 166 -1.02 -2.95 -3.51
CA THR A 166 -0.96 -3.22 -4.96
C THR A 166 -2.27 -3.75 -5.54
N VAL A 167 -3.29 -3.92 -4.72
CA VAL A 167 -4.59 -4.53 -5.12
C VAL A 167 -5.27 -3.78 -6.27
N ALA A 168 -5.09 -2.47 -6.34
CA ALA A 168 -5.68 -1.64 -7.39
C ALA A 168 -4.67 -1.22 -8.49
N ASP A 169 -3.45 -1.73 -8.50
CA ASP A 169 -2.39 -1.28 -9.42
C ASP A 169 -2.75 -1.48 -10.90
N GLU A 170 -3.36 -2.61 -11.22
CA GLU A 170 -3.74 -2.98 -12.59
C GLU A 170 -5.04 -2.29 -13.06
N LEU A 171 -5.74 -1.58 -12.17
CA LEU A 171 -6.96 -0.86 -12.50
C LEU A 171 -6.65 0.58 -12.90
N THR A 172 -7.38 1.11 -13.87
CA THR A 172 -7.46 2.56 -14.10
C THR A 172 -8.60 3.15 -13.28
N TYR A 173 -8.61 4.48 -13.08
CA TYR A 173 -9.77 5.14 -12.45
C TYR A 173 -11.05 4.92 -13.25
N ASN A 174 -10.96 4.85 -14.59
CA ASN A 174 -12.12 4.54 -15.44
C ASN A 174 -12.64 3.13 -15.17
N ASP A 175 -11.77 2.13 -14.96
CA ASP A 175 -12.21 0.77 -14.61
C ASP A 175 -12.91 0.76 -13.24
N ILE A 176 -12.37 1.48 -12.27
CA ILE A 176 -12.94 1.60 -10.93
C ILE A 176 -14.31 2.28 -10.99
N ASN A 177 -14.41 3.40 -11.70
CA ASN A 177 -15.65 4.15 -11.88
C ASN A 177 -16.72 3.34 -12.64
N SER A 178 -16.33 2.70 -13.75
CA SER A 178 -17.24 1.88 -14.56
C SER A 178 -17.84 0.71 -13.79
N LYS A 179 -17.10 0.09 -12.88
CA LYS A 179 -17.63 -0.99 -12.03
C LYS A 179 -18.77 -0.49 -11.12
N LEU A 180 -18.63 0.70 -10.53
CA LEU A 180 -19.66 1.29 -9.69
C LEU A 180 -20.89 1.65 -10.52
N GLU A 181 -20.69 2.30 -11.67
CA GLU A 181 -21.76 2.67 -12.59
C GLU A 181 -22.55 1.45 -13.07
N GLN A 182 -21.86 0.37 -13.44
CA GLN A 182 -22.49 -0.89 -13.83
C GLN A 182 -23.35 -1.48 -12.70
N ALA A 183 -22.85 -1.45 -11.45
CA ALA A 183 -23.62 -1.91 -10.30
C ALA A 183 -24.92 -1.11 -10.12
N TYR A 184 -24.87 0.21 -10.31
CA TYR A 184 -26.07 1.07 -10.28
C TYR A 184 -27.03 0.81 -11.43
N CYS A 185 -26.52 0.65 -12.65
CA CYS A 185 -27.35 0.36 -13.81
C CYS A 185 -28.10 -0.97 -13.64
N SER A 186 -27.37 -2.03 -13.25
CA SER A 186 -27.98 -3.36 -13.01
C SER A 186 -29.09 -3.29 -11.96
N LEU A 187 -28.86 -2.59 -10.86
CA LEU A 187 -29.86 -2.40 -9.81
C LEU A 187 -31.11 -1.66 -10.29
N ARG A 188 -30.89 -0.59 -11.06
CA ARG A 188 -32.00 0.20 -11.62
C ARG A 188 -32.86 -0.65 -12.56
N ASP A 189 -32.22 -1.46 -13.40
CA ASP A 189 -32.90 -2.27 -14.40
C ASP A 189 -33.67 -3.44 -13.73
N GLU A 190 -33.13 -4.07 -12.69
CA GLU A 190 -33.82 -5.08 -11.88
C GLU A 190 -35.06 -4.49 -11.17
N ARG A 191 -34.93 -3.29 -10.59
CA ARG A 191 -36.06 -2.61 -9.95
C ARG A 191 -37.13 -2.22 -10.95
N PHE A 192 -36.75 -1.75 -12.13
CA PHE A 192 -37.68 -1.44 -13.20
C PHE A 192 -38.46 -2.68 -13.67
N ALA A 193 -37.75 -3.79 -13.93
CA ALA A 193 -38.39 -5.07 -14.29
C ALA A 193 -39.40 -5.53 -13.23
N ARG A 194 -39.05 -5.46 -11.94
CA ARG A 194 -39.99 -5.80 -10.86
C ARG A 194 -41.18 -4.85 -10.79
N SER A 195 -40.98 -3.56 -11.04
CA SER A 195 -42.07 -2.57 -11.07
C SER A 195 -43.09 -2.91 -12.16
N LEU A 196 -42.63 -3.35 -13.33
CA LEU A 196 -43.49 -3.79 -14.41
C LEU A 196 -44.31 -5.04 -14.04
N ILE A 197 -43.67 -6.03 -13.39
CA ILE A 197 -44.35 -7.26 -12.95
C ILE A 197 -45.40 -6.97 -11.87
N GLN A 198 -45.10 -6.07 -10.95
CA GLN A 198 -45.96 -5.77 -9.80
C GLN A 198 -47.05 -4.71 -10.13
N GLY A 199 -46.95 -4.07 -11.28
CA GLY A 199 -47.86 -2.96 -11.67
C GLY A 199 -47.77 -1.73 -10.74
N ARG A 200 -46.68 -1.59 -9.98
CA ARG A 200 -46.43 -0.48 -9.07
C ARG A 200 -44.90 -0.27 -8.86
N PRO A 201 -44.46 0.93 -8.42
CA PRO A 201 -43.03 1.15 -8.14
C PRO A 201 -42.49 0.14 -7.12
N ALA A 202 -41.44 -0.60 -7.50
CA ALA A 202 -40.76 -1.53 -6.60
C ALA A 202 -39.79 -0.79 -5.69
N GLY A 203 -39.85 -1.03 -4.39
CA GLY A 203 -38.85 -0.59 -3.42
C GLY A 203 -37.53 -1.39 -3.57
N ALA A 204 -36.43 -0.88 -3.05
CA ALA A 204 -35.19 -1.63 -2.96
C ALA A 204 -35.31 -2.75 -1.92
N THR A 205 -34.92 -3.96 -2.29
CA THR A 205 -34.79 -5.09 -1.35
C THR A 205 -33.55 -4.91 -0.46
N LEU A 206 -33.48 -5.63 0.65
CA LEU A 206 -32.26 -5.64 1.51
C LEU A 206 -31.04 -6.14 0.73
N VAL A 207 -31.20 -7.16 -0.11
CA VAL A 207 -30.10 -7.70 -0.94
C VAL A 207 -29.55 -6.64 -1.88
N GLU A 208 -30.41 -5.88 -2.54
CA GLU A 208 -30.01 -4.79 -3.44
C GLU A 208 -29.33 -3.65 -2.69
N GLN A 209 -29.84 -3.30 -1.51
CA GLN A 209 -29.20 -2.28 -0.66
C GLN A 209 -27.79 -2.72 -0.25
N CYS A 210 -27.62 -3.99 0.18
CA CYS A 210 -26.31 -4.54 0.52
C CYS A 210 -25.37 -4.57 -0.71
N SER A 211 -25.88 -4.91 -1.89
CA SER A 211 -25.09 -4.93 -3.13
C SER A 211 -24.55 -3.53 -3.48
N VAL A 212 -25.39 -2.50 -3.37
CA VAL A 212 -24.97 -1.11 -3.61
C VAL A 212 -23.94 -0.66 -2.59
N ILE A 213 -24.17 -0.94 -1.30
CA ILE A 213 -23.20 -0.58 -0.24
C ILE A 213 -21.85 -1.24 -0.52
N ASN A 214 -21.83 -2.53 -0.88
CA ASN A 214 -20.60 -3.23 -1.23
C ASN A 214 -19.91 -2.61 -2.45
N ALA A 215 -20.64 -2.25 -3.50
CA ALA A 215 -20.07 -1.61 -4.68
C ALA A 215 -19.46 -0.23 -4.35
N ILE A 216 -20.10 0.54 -3.48
CA ILE A 216 -19.58 1.81 -2.99
C ILE A 216 -18.30 1.61 -2.17
N LEU A 217 -18.29 0.64 -1.26
CA LEU A 217 -17.10 0.32 -0.45
C LEU A 217 -15.94 -0.15 -1.32
N ASP A 218 -16.21 -0.99 -2.33
CA ASP A 218 -15.21 -1.45 -3.30
C ASP A 218 -14.64 -0.31 -4.13
N TRP A 219 -15.50 0.57 -4.62
CA TRP A 219 -15.10 1.75 -5.38
C TRP A 219 -14.23 2.67 -4.52
N THR A 220 -14.67 3.00 -3.32
CA THR A 220 -13.95 3.90 -2.42
C THR A 220 -12.59 3.32 -2.03
N LEU A 221 -12.55 2.04 -1.63
CA LEU A 221 -11.30 1.35 -1.30
C LEU A 221 -10.34 1.34 -2.49
N SER A 222 -10.83 0.93 -3.67
CA SER A 222 -10.00 0.85 -4.88
C SER A 222 -9.45 2.23 -5.27
N THR A 223 -10.25 3.29 -5.13
CA THR A 223 -9.83 4.68 -5.41
C THR A 223 -8.73 5.12 -4.44
N TYR A 224 -8.86 4.83 -3.14
CA TYR A 224 -7.81 5.14 -2.15
C TYR A 224 -6.52 4.35 -2.40
N LEU A 225 -6.62 3.04 -2.66
CA LEU A 225 -5.45 2.19 -2.90
C LEU A 225 -4.75 2.60 -4.20
N LYS A 226 -5.52 2.91 -5.25
CA LYS A 226 -4.98 3.43 -6.51
C LYS A 226 -4.25 4.74 -6.32
N LEU A 227 -4.85 5.68 -5.60
CA LEU A 227 -4.23 6.96 -5.26
C LEU A 227 -2.93 6.77 -4.48
N LEU A 228 -2.94 5.97 -3.43
CA LEU A 228 -1.74 5.68 -2.64
C LEU A 228 -0.64 5.06 -3.50
N SER A 229 -0.99 4.07 -4.33
CA SER A 229 -0.05 3.45 -5.25
C SER A 229 0.56 4.47 -6.22
N GLU A 230 -0.24 5.31 -6.87
CA GLU A 230 0.25 6.35 -7.78
C GLU A 230 1.15 7.38 -7.08
N GLN A 231 0.77 7.80 -5.87
CA GLN A 231 1.57 8.75 -5.10
C GLN A 231 2.91 8.15 -4.63
N ILE A 232 2.96 6.85 -4.33
CA ILE A 232 4.19 6.13 -4.05
C ILE A 232 5.13 6.18 -5.27
N PHE A 233 4.57 6.19 -6.47
CA PHE A 233 5.30 6.16 -7.74
C PHE A 233 5.84 7.50 -8.21
N LEU A 234 5.45 8.62 -7.62
CA LEU A 234 6.00 9.91 -8.03
C LEU A 234 7.52 9.87 -7.90
N PRO A 235 8.23 10.13 -9.01
CA PRO A 235 9.69 10.19 -8.98
C PRO A 235 10.14 11.31 -8.03
N LEU A 236 11.25 11.06 -7.35
CA LEU A 236 11.93 12.11 -6.57
C LEU A 236 12.90 12.82 -7.49
N GLU A 237 12.81 14.14 -7.53
CA GLU A 237 13.86 14.97 -8.10
C GLU A 237 14.99 15.16 -7.06
N ASP A 238 16.21 15.38 -7.52
CA ASP A 238 17.38 15.54 -6.63
C ASP A 238 17.27 16.78 -5.72
N THR A 239 16.42 17.73 -6.09
CA THR A 239 16.12 18.98 -5.34
C THR A 239 15.02 18.81 -4.30
N ASP A 240 14.35 17.66 -4.28
CA ASP A 240 13.22 17.41 -3.40
C ASP A 240 13.66 17.19 -1.94
N ASP A 241 12.91 17.81 -1.03
CA ASP A 241 13.03 17.52 0.40
C ASP A 241 12.41 16.14 0.69
N LYS A 242 13.27 15.12 0.78
CA LYS A 242 12.85 13.72 1.00
C LYS A 242 12.04 13.55 2.30
N GLU A 243 12.39 14.29 3.36
CA GLU A 243 11.68 14.23 4.64
C GLU A 243 10.21 14.64 4.44
N LEU A 244 9.97 15.76 3.76
CA LEU A 244 8.61 16.23 3.48
C LEU A 244 7.83 15.34 2.51
N LEU A 245 8.52 14.76 1.52
CA LEU A 245 7.86 13.88 0.55
C LEU A 245 7.51 12.52 1.13
N TYR A 246 8.33 12.01 2.05
CA TYR A 246 8.11 10.70 2.65
C TYR A 246 7.20 10.72 3.88
N ALA A 247 7.07 11.87 4.57
CA ALA A 247 6.25 11.99 5.77
C ALA A 247 4.82 11.44 5.62
N PRO A 248 4.07 11.65 4.51
CA PRO A 248 2.74 11.07 4.34
C PRO A 248 2.75 9.54 4.31
N PHE A 249 3.74 8.93 3.65
CA PHE A 249 3.87 7.47 3.58
C PHE A 249 4.36 6.88 4.90
N GLN A 250 5.27 7.58 5.59
CA GLN A 250 5.70 7.22 6.95
C GLN A 250 4.51 7.25 7.91
N CYS A 251 3.63 8.25 7.79
CA CYS A 251 2.40 8.33 8.58
C CYS A 251 1.43 7.17 8.27
N VAL A 252 1.22 6.84 7.00
CA VAL A 252 0.42 5.67 6.57
C VAL A 252 1.02 4.37 7.12
N ALA A 253 2.35 4.23 7.11
CA ALA A 253 3.02 3.06 7.67
C ALA A 253 2.84 2.97 9.20
N GLN A 254 2.96 4.09 9.91
CA GLN A 254 2.69 4.14 11.36
C GLN A 254 1.22 3.83 11.67
N TYR A 255 0.29 4.27 10.82
CA TYR A 255 -1.11 3.89 10.95
C TYR A 255 -1.29 2.36 10.89
N PHE A 256 -0.72 1.67 9.89
CA PHE A 256 -0.82 0.22 9.80
C PHE A 256 -0.09 -0.49 10.94
N LEU A 257 1.06 0.01 11.36
CA LEU A 257 1.76 -0.49 12.54
C LEU A 257 0.89 -0.39 13.80
N SER A 258 0.20 0.74 14.00
CA SER A 258 -0.71 0.95 15.14
C SER A 258 -1.92 0.00 15.13
N LYS A 259 -2.34 -0.48 13.95
CA LYS A 259 -3.37 -1.51 13.77
C LYS A 259 -2.84 -2.95 13.95
N GLY A 260 -1.55 -3.13 14.23
CA GLY A 260 -0.94 -4.44 14.49
C GLY A 260 -0.49 -5.21 13.25
N TYR A 261 -0.44 -4.58 12.08
CA TYR A 261 0.08 -5.20 10.87
C TYR A 261 1.60 -5.39 10.95
N ALA A 262 2.09 -6.43 10.29
CA ALA A 262 3.51 -6.77 10.25
C ALA A 262 4.29 -5.97 9.20
N GLY A 263 3.59 -5.38 8.23
CA GLY A 263 4.24 -4.66 7.15
C GLY A 263 3.29 -4.25 6.03
N ILE A 264 3.87 -3.71 4.96
CA ILE A 264 3.18 -3.23 3.77
C ILE A 264 3.84 -3.84 2.55
N LYS A 265 3.04 -4.32 1.59
CA LYS A 265 3.48 -4.66 0.24
C LYS A 265 3.06 -3.55 -0.72
N TYR A 266 3.97 -3.17 -1.58
CA TYR A 266 3.77 -2.10 -2.56
C TYR A 266 4.53 -2.43 -3.86
N LYS A 267 4.22 -1.72 -4.93
CA LYS A 267 4.87 -1.88 -6.21
C LYS A 267 6.27 -1.25 -6.17
N SER A 268 7.29 -1.86 -6.76
CA SER A 268 8.61 -1.24 -6.88
C SER A 268 8.56 -0.02 -7.81
N THR A 269 9.19 1.06 -7.39
CA THR A 269 9.25 2.31 -8.16
C THR A 269 10.34 2.31 -9.22
N VAL A 270 11.27 1.37 -9.15
CA VAL A 270 12.44 1.29 -10.03
C VAL A 270 12.49 0.03 -10.88
N CYS A 271 11.66 -0.97 -10.57
CA CYS A 271 11.66 -2.27 -11.25
C CYS A 271 10.24 -2.66 -11.69
N THR A 272 9.94 -2.45 -12.96
CA THR A 272 8.64 -2.78 -13.54
C THR A 272 8.31 -4.27 -13.35
N GLY A 273 7.10 -4.56 -12.85
CA GLY A 273 6.63 -5.92 -12.61
C GLY A 273 7.09 -6.54 -11.29
N ALA A 274 8.05 -5.93 -10.59
CA ALA A 274 8.43 -6.33 -9.24
C ALA A 274 7.62 -5.58 -8.18
N LYS A 275 7.54 -6.17 -6.99
CA LYS A 275 6.94 -5.59 -5.80
C LYS A 275 7.96 -5.59 -4.67
N ASP A 276 7.74 -4.74 -3.70
CA ASP A 276 8.53 -4.67 -2.49
C ASP A 276 7.64 -4.89 -1.27
N ILE A 277 8.25 -5.38 -0.20
CA ILE A 277 7.63 -5.46 1.11
C ILE A 277 8.51 -4.74 2.12
N VAL A 278 7.90 -3.96 2.98
CA VAL A 278 8.53 -3.46 4.19
C VAL A 278 7.94 -4.18 5.40
N LEU A 279 8.79 -4.89 6.15
CA LEU A 279 8.43 -5.48 7.43
C LEU A 279 8.79 -4.51 8.56
N PHE A 280 7.85 -4.23 9.44
CA PHE A 280 8.01 -3.27 10.55
C PHE A 280 8.91 -3.77 11.68
N ASP A 281 9.29 -5.05 11.64
CA ASP A 281 10.28 -5.64 12.53
C ASP A 281 11.20 -6.58 11.73
N LYS A 282 12.48 -6.25 11.69
CA LYS A 282 13.51 -7.06 10.99
C LYS A 282 13.61 -8.49 11.50
N THR A 283 13.14 -8.75 12.73
CA THR A 283 13.19 -10.09 13.33
C THR A 283 12.16 -11.05 12.78
N MET A 284 11.17 -10.58 12.00
CA MET A 284 10.12 -11.39 11.39
C MET A 284 10.64 -12.31 10.29
N ALA A 285 11.73 -11.93 9.64
CA ALA A 285 12.36 -12.74 8.61
C ALA A 285 13.83 -13.04 8.97
N THR A 286 14.38 -14.06 8.36
CA THR A 286 15.77 -14.47 8.54
C THR A 286 16.45 -14.68 7.20
N PRO A 287 17.72 -14.26 7.05
CA PRO A 287 18.50 -14.61 5.87
C PRO A 287 18.66 -16.13 5.75
N VAL A 288 18.54 -16.65 4.52
CA VAL A 288 18.63 -18.09 4.23
C VAL A 288 19.44 -18.36 2.96
N GLY A 289 19.98 -19.58 2.87
CA GLY A 289 20.72 -20.03 1.70
C GLY A 289 22.08 -19.36 1.52
N THR A 290 22.66 -19.55 0.34
CA THR A 290 23.96 -18.98 -0.05
C THR A 290 23.79 -17.54 -0.54
N ILE A 291 24.64 -16.66 -0.07
CA ILE A 291 24.70 -15.27 -0.58
C ILE A 291 25.36 -15.29 -1.96
N LYS A 292 24.72 -14.65 -2.93
CA LYS A 292 25.35 -14.34 -4.21
C LYS A 292 26.24 -13.12 -4.03
N ASP A 293 27.54 -13.22 -4.39
CA ASP A 293 28.51 -12.13 -4.37
C ASP A 293 29.15 -12.03 -5.75
N PHE A 294 29.02 -10.89 -6.42
CA PHE A 294 29.45 -10.70 -7.79
C PHE A 294 29.69 -9.21 -8.09
N THR A 295 30.33 -8.93 -9.22
CA THR A 295 30.45 -7.58 -9.78
C THR A 295 29.41 -7.39 -10.85
N ILE A 296 28.70 -6.24 -10.82
CA ILE A 296 27.64 -5.87 -11.79
C ILE A 296 28.25 -5.51 -13.13
#